data_fd902255d87ab41ff1909d3ef6cf83aa
#
_entry.id   fd902255d87ab41ff1909d3ef6cf83aa
#
_cell.length_a   1.000
_cell.length_b   1.000
_cell.length_c   1.000
_cell.angle_alpha   90.00
_cell.angle_beta   90.00
_cell.angle_gamma   90.00
#
_symmetry.space_group_name_H-M   'P 1'
#
loop_
_entity.id
_entity.type
_entity.pdbx_description
1 polymer ?
#
loop_
_entity_poly.entity_id
_entity_poly.type
_entity_poly.pdbx_seq_one_letter_code
_entity_poly.pdbx_strand_id
1 'polypeptide(L)'
;MNDFPLIWIVNGPNLNKLGSREPTIYGSKTLDEINNDLTKIADINSVKLDFFQSNHEGELVDLFHSATKVNLAGFIFNPGAFSHTSISIRDAIATLENPMFVEIHISNIYSREKFRHFSYFSDIAQGVICGLGYRGYSFGLNFLIEXINGFTKT
;
A
#
# COMPACT_ATOMS: atom_id res chain seq x y z
N MET A 1 -17.15 -18.41 -14.02
CA MET A 1 -15.79 -17.98 -13.63
C MET A 1 -15.87 -17.18 -12.34
N ASN A 2 -15.11 -17.60 -11.34
CA ASN A 2 -15.05 -16.85 -10.09
C ASN A 2 -14.21 -15.60 -10.31
N ASP A 3 -14.87 -14.46 -10.28
CA ASP A 3 -14.19 -13.17 -10.44
C ASP A 3 -13.77 -12.71 -9.05
N PHE A 4 -12.57 -13.15 -8.64
CA PHE A 4 -12.06 -12.82 -7.30
C PHE A 4 -11.84 -11.31 -7.17
N PRO A 5 -12.12 -10.74 -5.99
CA PRO A 5 -11.85 -9.32 -5.77
C PRO A 5 -10.39 -8.98 -6.02
N LEU A 6 -10.15 -7.86 -6.69
CA LEU A 6 -8.80 -7.40 -7.01
C LEU A 6 -8.33 -6.38 -5.98
N ILE A 7 -7.17 -6.64 -5.40
CA ILE A 7 -6.50 -5.69 -4.51
C ILE A 7 -5.14 -5.34 -5.12
N TRP A 8 -4.81 -4.07 -5.15
CA TRP A 8 -3.48 -3.62 -5.59
C TRP A 8 -2.55 -3.47 -4.39
N ILE A 9 -1.27 -3.82 -4.59
CA ILE A 9 -0.19 -3.54 -3.65
C ILE A 9 0.71 -2.52 -4.35
N VAL A 10 0.70 -1.28 -3.87
CA VAL A 10 1.34 -0.16 -4.55
C VAL A 10 2.47 0.37 -3.68
N ASN A 11 3.66 0.43 -4.25
CA ASN A 11 4.88 0.84 -3.55
C ASN A 11 5.54 2.02 -4.25
N GLY A 12 5.94 2.99 -3.47
CA GLY A 12 6.60 4.21 -3.92
C GLY A 12 8.11 4.08 -4.05
N PRO A 13 8.81 5.23 -4.02
CA PRO A 13 10.23 5.27 -4.36
C PRO A 13 11.09 4.52 -3.38
N ASN A 14 12.16 3.96 -3.90
CA ASN A 14 13.20 3.25 -3.17
C ASN A 14 12.77 1.90 -2.58
N LEU A 15 11.49 1.53 -2.68
CA LEU A 15 11.04 0.25 -2.13
C LEU A 15 11.53 -0.92 -2.96
N ASN A 16 11.96 -0.68 -4.20
CA ASN A 16 12.67 -1.68 -5.00
C ASN A 16 14.04 -2.06 -4.39
N LYS A 17 14.54 -1.25 -3.46
CA LYS A 17 15.85 -1.49 -2.81
C LYS A 17 15.71 -2.14 -1.43
N LEU A 18 14.50 -2.57 -1.04
CA LEU A 18 14.33 -3.28 0.24
C LEU A 18 15.22 -4.51 0.28
N GLY A 19 15.75 -4.77 1.48
CA GLY A 19 16.66 -5.89 1.71
C GLY A 19 18.13 -5.50 1.61
N SER A 20 18.44 -4.45 0.85
CA SER A 20 19.83 -3.97 0.69
C SER A 20 20.05 -2.57 1.24
N ARG A 21 18.96 -1.79 1.45
CA ARG A 21 19.02 -0.39 1.88
C ARG A 21 18.66 -0.29 3.35
N GLU A 22 19.60 0.21 4.16
CA GLU A 22 19.40 0.49 5.59
C GLU A 22 18.64 -0.65 6.30
N PRO A 23 19.22 -1.88 6.36
CA PRO A 23 18.50 -3.01 6.94
C PRO A 23 18.15 -2.85 8.41
N THR A 24 18.85 -2.00 9.16
CA THR A 24 18.52 -1.71 10.55
C THR A 24 17.19 -0.94 10.68
N ILE A 25 16.77 -0.22 9.61
CA ILE A 25 15.51 0.54 9.59
C ILE A 25 14.41 -0.27 8.91
N TYR A 26 14.71 -0.88 7.76
CA TYR A 26 13.71 -1.49 6.88
C TYR A 26 13.72 -3.02 6.90
N GLY A 27 14.75 -3.65 7.52
CA GLY A 27 14.89 -5.09 7.55
C GLY A 27 15.62 -5.62 6.31
N SER A 28 15.85 -6.93 6.30
CA SER A 28 16.58 -7.61 5.22
C SER A 28 15.68 -8.25 4.16
N LYS A 29 14.37 -8.25 4.38
CA LYS A 29 13.42 -8.87 3.44
C LYS A 29 13.26 -8.01 2.20
N THR A 30 13.36 -8.64 1.03
CA THR A 30 13.21 -7.92 -0.25
C THR A 30 11.73 -7.69 -0.56
N LEU A 31 11.45 -6.75 -1.47
CA LEU A 31 10.09 -6.51 -1.93
C LEU A 31 9.50 -7.77 -2.58
N ASP A 32 10.28 -8.51 -3.36
CA ASP A 32 9.81 -9.76 -3.98
C ASP A 32 9.40 -10.78 -2.92
N GLU A 33 10.17 -10.90 -1.84
CA GLU A 33 9.83 -11.81 -0.74
C GLU A 33 8.54 -11.39 -0.05
N ILE A 34 8.35 -10.08 0.16
CA ILE A 34 7.11 -9.55 0.71
C ILE A 34 5.94 -9.89 -0.22
N ASN A 35 6.10 -9.64 -1.52
CA ASN A 35 5.05 -9.91 -2.50
C ASN A 35 4.68 -11.40 -2.53
N ASN A 36 5.68 -12.29 -2.41
CA ASN A 36 5.43 -13.74 -2.36
C ASN A 36 4.60 -14.11 -1.13
N ASP A 37 4.91 -13.52 0.02
CA ASP A 37 4.14 -13.79 1.24
C ASP A 37 2.69 -13.30 1.10
N LEU A 38 2.49 -12.14 0.50
CA LEU A 38 1.15 -11.60 0.29
C LEU A 38 0.34 -12.47 -0.69
N THR A 39 1.02 -13.00 -1.72
CA THR A 39 0.36 -13.90 -2.67
C THR A 39 -0.20 -15.14 -1.97
N LYS A 40 0.55 -15.71 -1.01
CA LYS A 40 0.07 -16.86 -0.25
C LYS A 40 -1.20 -16.54 0.54
N ILE A 41 -1.25 -15.34 1.15
CA ILE A 41 -2.44 -14.89 1.88
C ILE A 41 -3.62 -14.74 0.92
N ALA A 42 -3.38 -14.12 -0.22
CA ALA A 42 -4.43 -13.87 -1.22
C ALA A 42 -5.00 -15.19 -1.77
N ASP A 43 -4.13 -16.15 -2.07
CA ASP A 43 -4.55 -17.46 -2.60
C ASP A 43 -5.50 -18.18 -1.62
N ILE A 44 -5.14 -18.18 -0.32
CA ILE A 44 -5.96 -18.83 0.71
C ILE A 44 -7.33 -18.14 0.81
N ASN A 45 -7.39 -16.84 0.56
CA ASN A 45 -8.61 -16.05 0.74
C ASN A 45 -9.36 -15.76 -0.57
N SER A 46 -8.95 -16.36 -1.67
CA SER A 46 -9.61 -16.20 -2.98
C SER A 46 -9.68 -14.72 -3.41
N VAL A 47 -8.54 -14.04 -3.30
CA VAL A 47 -8.35 -12.64 -3.68
C VAL A 47 -7.24 -12.58 -4.73
N LYS A 48 -7.40 -11.71 -5.70
CA LYS A 48 -6.38 -11.47 -6.72
C LYS A 48 -5.54 -10.24 -6.31
N LEU A 49 -4.22 -10.35 -6.48
CA LEU A 49 -3.32 -9.22 -6.23
C LEU A 49 -2.60 -8.80 -7.52
N ASP A 50 -2.50 -7.51 -7.74
CA ASP A 50 -1.55 -6.94 -8.69
C ASP A 50 -0.57 -6.07 -7.91
N PHE A 51 0.71 -6.14 -8.29
CA PHE A 51 1.80 -5.49 -7.58
C PHE A 51 2.43 -4.40 -8.44
N PHE A 52 2.66 -3.24 -7.83
CA PHE A 52 3.26 -2.10 -8.52
C PHE A 52 4.33 -1.47 -7.65
N GLN A 53 5.38 -0.97 -8.26
CA GLN A 53 6.40 -0.18 -7.60
C GLN A 53 6.95 0.83 -8.60
N SER A 54 7.10 2.07 -8.19
CA SER A 54 7.73 3.07 -9.05
C SER A 54 8.45 4.13 -8.22
N ASN A 55 9.56 4.59 -8.77
CA ASN A 55 10.30 5.74 -8.26
C ASN A 55 9.78 7.05 -8.87
N HIS A 56 8.83 7.00 -9.78
CA HIS A 56 8.36 8.15 -10.53
C HIS A 56 6.95 8.54 -10.11
N GLU A 57 6.80 9.77 -9.62
CA GLU A 57 5.51 10.28 -9.16
C GLU A 57 4.42 10.19 -10.23
N GLY A 58 4.76 10.59 -11.47
CA GLY A 58 3.81 10.56 -12.58
C GLY A 58 3.31 9.16 -12.92
N GLU A 59 4.17 8.15 -12.79
CA GLU A 59 3.74 6.77 -13.03
C GLU A 59 2.70 6.33 -12.00
N LEU A 60 2.85 6.76 -10.75
CA LEU A 60 1.86 6.43 -9.72
C LEU A 60 0.55 7.20 -9.93
N VAL A 61 0.64 8.46 -10.38
CA VAL A 61 -0.55 9.23 -10.76
C VAL A 61 -1.31 8.49 -11.86
N ASP A 62 -0.61 8.10 -12.93
CA ASP A 62 -1.23 7.39 -14.05
C ASP A 62 -1.79 6.03 -13.61
N LEU A 63 -1.10 5.35 -12.70
CA LEU A 63 -1.60 4.09 -12.15
C LEU A 63 -2.96 4.30 -11.48
N PHE A 64 -3.08 5.29 -10.59
CA PHE A 64 -4.35 5.53 -9.91
C PHE A 64 -5.45 5.96 -10.88
N HIS A 65 -5.11 6.74 -11.92
CA HIS A 65 -6.10 7.04 -12.96
C HIS A 65 -6.60 5.77 -13.65
N SER A 66 -5.72 4.79 -13.85
CA SER A 66 -6.10 3.53 -14.53
C SER A 66 -7.02 2.66 -13.67
N ALA A 67 -7.10 2.93 -12.37
CA ALA A 67 -7.94 2.13 -11.47
C ALA A 67 -9.42 2.18 -11.85
N THR A 68 -9.85 3.25 -12.52
CA THR A 68 -11.24 3.36 -13.00
C THR A 68 -11.57 2.35 -14.10
N LYS A 69 -10.56 1.72 -14.69
CA LYS A 69 -10.74 0.76 -15.79
C LYS A 69 -10.81 -0.68 -15.30
N VAL A 70 -10.64 -0.90 -14.00
CA VAL A 70 -10.68 -2.25 -13.42
C VAL A 70 -11.64 -2.25 -12.23
N ASN A 71 -12.10 -3.42 -11.86
CA ASN A 71 -12.97 -3.56 -10.68
C ASN A 71 -12.09 -3.70 -9.43
N LEU A 72 -11.52 -2.57 -9.01
CA LEU A 72 -10.57 -2.54 -7.89
C LEU A 72 -11.32 -2.52 -6.56
N ALA A 73 -11.13 -3.56 -5.75
CA ALA A 73 -11.79 -3.66 -4.45
C ALA A 73 -11.09 -2.83 -3.36
N GLY A 74 -9.79 -2.60 -3.53
CA GLY A 74 -9.04 -1.80 -2.56
C GLY A 74 -7.55 -1.87 -2.85
N PHE A 75 -6.75 -1.17 -2.06
CA PHE A 75 -5.30 -1.24 -2.25
C PHE A 75 -4.54 -1.00 -0.95
N ILE A 76 -3.34 -1.56 -0.90
CA ILE A 76 -2.32 -1.26 0.10
C ILE A 76 -1.39 -0.24 -0.54
N PHE A 77 -1.10 0.84 0.15
CA PHE A 77 -0.21 1.87 -0.39
C PHE A 77 0.91 2.17 0.59
N ASN A 78 2.13 1.84 0.17
CA ASN A 78 3.34 2.31 0.84
C ASN A 78 3.93 3.41 -0.02
N PRO A 79 3.65 4.68 0.29
CA PRO A 79 4.08 5.77 -0.60
C PRO A 79 5.58 6.08 -0.52
N GLY A 80 6.26 5.52 0.50
CA GLY A 80 7.63 5.92 0.76
C GLY A 80 7.72 7.43 1.02
N ALA A 81 8.75 8.06 0.51
CA ALA A 81 8.93 9.50 0.72
C ALA A 81 7.85 10.36 0.05
N PHE A 82 7.13 9.82 -0.94
CA PHE A 82 6.02 10.57 -1.52
C PHE A 82 4.90 10.87 -0.52
N SER A 83 4.85 10.16 0.61
CA SER A 83 3.86 10.49 1.66
C SER A 83 4.04 11.90 2.19
N HIS A 84 5.26 12.42 2.14
CA HIS A 84 5.59 13.73 2.72
C HIS A 84 5.63 14.85 1.67
N THR A 85 5.46 14.54 0.39
CA THR A 85 5.68 15.50 -0.69
C THR A 85 4.60 15.53 -1.77
N SER A 86 3.85 14.43 -1.99
CA SER A 86 3.06 14.33 -3.22
C SER A 86 1.60 14.66 -3.03
N ILE A 87 1.27 15.91 -3.26
CA ILE A 87 -0.12 16.34 -3.44
C ILE A 87 -0.69 15.73 -4.73
N SER A 88 0.14 15.60 -5.77
CA SER A 88 -0.32 15.05 -7.06
C SER A 88 -0.88 13.63 -6.94
N ILE A 89 -0.20 12.77 -6.18
CA ILE A 89 -0.70 11.40 -5.97
C ILE A 89 -1.97 11.45 -5.11
N ARG A 90 -2.01 12.30 -4.09
CA ARG A 90 -3.22 12.47 -3.28
C ARG A 90 -4.41 12.83 -4.17
N ASP A 91 -4.22 13.78 -5.08
CA ASP A 91 -5.28 14.22 -5.98
C ASP A 91 -5.69 13.10 -6.95
N ALA A 92 -4.73 12.29 -7.40
CA ALA A 92 -5.04 11.15 -8.27
C ALA A 92 -5.92 10.13 -7.53
N ILE A 93 -5.61 9.83 -6.27
CA ILE A 93 -6.44 8.93 -5.45
C ILE A 93 -7.84 9.52 -5.26
N ALA A 94 -7.93 10.84 -5.11
CA ALA A 94 -9.23 11.52 -4.94
C ALA A 94 -10.12 11.42 -6.18
N THR A 95 -9.58 11.06 -7.35
CA THR A 95 -10.42 10.81 -8.53
C THR A 95 -11.18 9.49 -8.44
N LEU A 96 -10.80 8.61 -7.53
CA LEU A 96 -11.45 7.31 -7.36
C LEU A 96 -12.72 7.47 -6.52
N GLU A 97 -13.76 6.76 -6.89
CA GLU A 97 -15.01 6.78 -6.13
C GLU A 97 -14.86 5.90 -4.88
N ASN A 98 -14.86 6.52 -3.71
CA ASN A 98 -14.77 5.84 -2.40
C ASN A 98 -13.56 4.89 -2.33
N PRO A 99 -12.34 5.39 -2.53
CA PRO A 99 -11.18 4.50 -2.53
C PRO A 99 -11.00 3.85 -1.15
N MET A 100 -10.92 2.53 -1.13
CA MET A 100 -10.67 1.78 0.10
C MET A 100 -9.20 1.41 0.15
N PHE A 101 -8.41 2.02 1.04
CA PHE A 101 -6.99 1.67 1.10
C PHE A 101 -6.42 1.81 2.51
N VAL A 102 -5.34 1.07 2.73
CA VAL A 102 -4.55 1.14 3.95
C VAL A 102 -3.17 1.69 3.61
N GLU A 103 -2.77 2.73 4.31
CA GLU A 103 -1.42 3.31 4.17
C GLU A 103 -0.45 2.52 5.04
N ILE A 104 0.70 2.14 4.45
CA ILE A 104 1.71 1.33 5.14
C ILE A 104 3.03 2.10 5.16
N HIS A 105 3.68 2.11 6.32
CA HIS A 105 5.08 2.53 6.48
C HIS A 105 5.83 1.45 7.22
N ILE A 106 6.92 0.97 6.64
CA ILE A 106 7.75 -0.08 7.27
C ILE A 106 8.38 0.44 8.55
N SER A 107 9.00 1.63 8.48
CA SER A 107 9.59 2.26 9.66
C SER A 107 8.54 3.01 10.46
N ASN A 108 8.83 3.23 11.74
CA ASN A 108 8.03 4.16 12.54
C ASN A 108 8.46 5.57 12.17
N ILE A 109 7.68 6.22 11.32
CA ILE A 109 8.02 7.56 10.82
C ILE A 109 8.08 8.60 11.95
N TYR A 110 7.39 8.33 13.07
CA TYR A 110 7.36 9.26 14.21
C TYR A 110 8.63 9.17 15.07
N SER A 111 9.43 8.14 14.89
CA SER A 111 10.74 8.04 15.56
C SER A 111 11.88 8.51 14.66
N ARG A 112 11.55 9.07 13.51
CA ARG A 112 12.53 9.55 12.54
C ARG A 112 12.51 11.08 12.45
N GLU A 113 13.08 11.65 11.41
CA GLU A 113 13.16 13.11 11.23
C GLU A 113 11.76 13.72 11.18
N LYS A 114 11.63 14.91 11.74
CA LYS A 114 10.34 15.60 11.86
C LYS A 114 9.62 15.77 10.52
N PHE A 115 10.37 15.93 9.42
CA PHE A 115 9.74 16.09 8.10
C PHE A 115 9.01 14.83 7.63
N ARG A 116 9.20 13.67 8.30
CA ARG A 116 8.50 12.43 7.96
C ARG A 116 7.20 12.25 8.76
N HIS A 117 6.89 13.16 9.68
CA HIS A 117 5.75 12.96 10.60
C HIS A 117 4.40 13.27 9.97
N PHE A 118 4.38 13.88 8.77
CA PHE A 118 3.14 14.24 8.08
C PHE A 118 3.00 13.41 6.80
N SER A 119 1.79 12.90 6.55
CA SER A 119 1.47 12.20 5.32
C SER A 119 0.29 12.88 4.63
N TYR A 120 0.40 13.08 3.33
CA TYR A 120 -0.69 13.57 2.50
C TYR A 120 -1.78 12.53 2.26
N PHE A 121 -1.60 11.29 2.77
CA PHE A 121 -2.54 10.20 2.49
C PHE A 121 -3.28 9.72 3.73
N SER A 122 -2.76 9.99 4.92
CA SER A 122 -3.30 9.38 6.15
C SER A 122 -4.74 9.75 6.43
N ASP A 123 -5.13 10.97 6.10
CA ASP A 123 -6.50 11.44 6.35
C ASP A 123 -7.53 10.87 5.37
N ILE A 124 -7.08 10.36 4.21
CA ILE A 124 -8.00 9.79 3.22
C ILE A 124 -7.95 8.25 3.19
N ALA A 125 -7.03 7.65 3.93
CA ALA A 125 -6.93 6.19 4.05
C ALA A 125 -7.97 5.66 5.04
N GLN A 126 -8.32 4.37 4.92
CA GLN A 126 -9.14 3.69 5.93
C GLN A 126 -8.38 3.56 7.25
N GLY A 127 -7.07 3.42 7.17
CA GLY A 127 -6.21 3.33 8.33
C GLY A 127 -4.76 3.41 7.93
N VAL A 128 -3.91 3.55 8.93
CA VAL A 128 -2.45 3.68 8.74
C VAL A 128 -1.77 2.64 9.62
N ILE A 129 -0.84 1.89 9.04
CA ILE A 129 0.00 0.96 9.79
C ILE A 129 1.43 1.44 9.63
N CYS A 130 2.09 1.69 10.74
CA CYS A 130 3.37 2.38 10.75
C CYS A 130 4.28 1.72 11.79
N GLY A 131 5.50 1.37 11.38
CA GLY A 131 6.52 0.92 12.32
C GLY A 131 6.55 -0.57 12.64
N LEU A 132 5.76 -1.37 11.96
CA LEU A 132 5.67 -2.82 12.20
C LEU A 132 6.49 -3.63 11.18
N GLY A 133 7.40 -2.97 10.48
CA GLY A 133 8.23 -3.61 9.47
C GLY A 133 7.39 -4.10 8.29
N TYR A 134 7.89 -5.13 7.62
CA TYR A 134 7.20 -5.72 6.48
C TYR A 134 5.85 -6.35 6.87
N ARG A 135 5.68 -6.68 8.15
CA ARG A 135 4.43 -7.28 8.64
C ARG A 135 3.23 -6.35 8.45
N GLY A 136 3.46 -5.05 8.35
CA GLY A 136 2.39 -4.08 8.08
C GLY A 136 1.62 -4.41 6.81
N TYR A 137 2.29 -4.92 5.79
CA TYR A 137 1.62 -5.31 4.53
C TYR A 137 0.57 -6.40 4.77
N SER A 138 0.93 -7.45 5.49
CA SER A 138 -0.02 -8.55 5.73
C SER A 138 -1.17 -8.12 6.64
N PHE A 139 -0.91 -7.27 7.63
CA PHE A 139 -1.98 -6.73 8.48
C PHE A 139 -2.96 -5.90 7.66
N GLY A 140 -2.45 -5.04 6.77
CA GLY A 140 -3.31 -4.23 5.91
C GLY A 140 -4.10 -5.08 4.92
N LEU A 141 -3.45 -6.10 4.34
CA LEU A 141 -4.13 -6.99 3.39
C LEU A 141 -5.26 -7.77 4.09
N ASN A 142 -5.00 -8.30 5.28
CA ASN A 142 -6.04 -9.02 6.02
C ASN A 142 -7.22 -8.11 6.37
N PHE A 143 -6.93 -6.86 6.74
CA PHE A 143 -7.99 -5.88 6.99
C PHE A 143 -8.85 -5.67 5.74
N LEU A 144 -8.22 -5.48 4.56
CA LEU A 144 -8.97 -5.28 3.32
C LEU A 144 -9.80 -6.50 2.96
N ILE A 145 -9.25 -7.69 3.14
CA ILE A 145 -9.97 -8.95 2.88
C ILE A 145 -11.21 -9.03 3.78
N GLU A 146 -11.10 -8.69 5.01
CA GLU A 146 -12.25 -8.65 5.93
C GLU A 146 -13.31 -7.64 5.47
N UNK A 147 -12.88 -6.59 4.94
CA UNK A 147 -13.61 -5.72 4.56
C UNK A 147 -14.29 -6.03 3.52
N ILE A 148 -13.80 -6.49 2.51
CA ILE A 148 -14.43 -6.98 1.28
C ILE A 148 -15.46 -8.07 1.58
N ASN A 149 -15.15 -8.95 2.51
CA ASN A 149 -16.04 -10.07 2.85
C ASN A 149 -17.23 -9.65 3.72
N GLY A 150 -17.42 -8.37 3.96
CA GLY A 150 -18.61 -7.86 4.64
C GLY A 150 -18.46 -7.65 6.14
N PHE A 151 -17.25 -7.64 6.66
CA PHE A 151 -17.04 -7.31 8.06
C PHE A 151 -17.25 -5.81 8.24
N THR A 152 -18.32 -5.43 8.94
CA THR A 152 -18.58 -4.00 9.15
C THR A 152 -17.70 -3.46 10.27
N LYS A 153 -17.11 -2.32 9.99
CA LYS A 153 -16.35 -1.57 10.99
C LYS A 153 -17.33 -1.11 12.08
N THR A 154 -17.20 -1.67 13.27
CA THR A 154 -17.99 -1.24 14.44
C THR A 154 -17.34 -0.03 15.11
#